data_cd35b38f1e61f7f49f416fbc874d3239
#
_entry.id   cd35b38f1e61f7f49f416fbc874d3239
#
_cell.length_a   1.000
_cell.length_b   1.000
_cell.length_c   1.000
_cell.angle_alpha   90.00
_cell.angle_beta   90.00
_cell.angle_gamma   90.00
#
_symmetry.space_group_name_H-M   'P 1'
#
loop_
_entity.id
_entity.type
_entity.pdbx_description
1 polymer ?
#
loop_
_entity_poly.entity_id
_entity_poly.type
_entity_poly.pdbx_seq_one_letter_code
_entity_poly.pdbx_strand_id
1 'polypeptide(L)'
;MIRVGCRFFDALMTGTASTIAPWPRVCGNGPSVTLVVVGLYVSAKDGYCLVLTSPGGTCVMTSAYFSAEVTESCLDHIDRFDGEINAYIEVMADSARQQARTVESQIERGHIQGLLAGMPVSVKDCIDVAGVPCTNGSQFFKNYVPNEDASIVTALRAAGAVIVGKTNLHEFAFGSTTQNPHFGPTRNPWNLNHIPSGSSGGAGAAVAARMCVGAVGSDTGGSVRTPAALNGVTGLRPSLGSIPMSGSKTQICPAIDTVGPLGLSVDIVARLFAVMAFYDDSDVNSVCHTWDNYLARLGDGVADLTLGLPEAYFFDDLGPGVGEAVEAGARLLEKAGAKLKPVRLEAAETVHADVMPMVWADAYQYHRDRVEGEPERFGQDVRDRLRLGRDVSGRDYAEALRHKARWNRTVDRVFSEVDIILTPTSPVTAPSLIDSQNMLATTHHLTRFTFPFSWACLPGLSVPCGLSFEGLPIGMLLNGRPFEEGVLFRAGYAYQSETDWHCKPPPLLAS
;
A
#
# COMPACT_ATOMS: atom_id res chain seq x y z
N MET A 1 -28.40 20.65 19.81
CA MET A 1 -27.49 21.76 20.16
C MET A 1 -26.88 21.46 21.52
N ILE A 2 -25.74 20.78 21.55
CA ILE A 2 -24.94 20.56 22.78
C ILE A 2 -23.49 20.88 22.43
N ARG A 3 -23.00 22.01 22.92
CA ARG A 3 -21.58 22.35 22.95
C ARG A 3 -20.93 21.51 24.05
N VAL A 4 -20.17 20.48 23.65
CA VAL A 4 -19.27 19.73 24.53
C VAL A 4 -17.91 19.65 23.83
N GLY A 5 -17.16 20.70 23.94
CA GLY A 5 -15.92 20.72 23.17
C GLY A 5 -14.66 21.12 23.95
N CYS A 6 -14.71 22.03 24.91
CA CYS A 6 -13.49 22.64 25.41
C CYS A 6 -13.00 22.20 26.81
N ARG A 7 -13.81 21.53 27.61
CA ARG A 7 -13.38 21.15 29.00
C ARG A 7 -12.81 19.73 29.11
N PHE A 8 -12.98 18.89 28.10
CA PHE A 8 -12.44 17.52 28.11
C PHE A 8 -10.96 17.48 27.70
N PHE A 9 -10.53 18.43 26.88
CA PHE A 9 -9.15 18.54 26.41
C PHE A 9 -8.17 18.94 27.51
N ASP A 10 -8.54 19.84 28.39
CA ASP A 10 -7.67 20.32 29.47
C ASP A 10 -7.41 19.27 30.57
N ALA A 11 -8.34 18.31 30.77
CA ALA A 11 -8.20 17.25 31.76
C ALA A 11 -7.28 16.10 31.30
N LEU A 12 -7.18 15.86 30.00
CA LEU A 12 -6.31 14.84 29.41
C LEU A 12 -4.84 15.29 29.36
N MET A 13 -4.61 16.58 29.16
CA MET A 13 -3.25 17.15 29.08
C MET A 13 -2.54 17.24 30.45
N THR A 14 -3.25 17.10 31.57
CA THR A 14 -2.69 17.19 32.94
C THR A 14 -2.46 15.85 33.63
N GLY A 15 -2.78 14.71 32.99
CA GLY A 15 -2.45 13.37 33.52
C GLY A 15 -3.25 12.93 34.78
N THR A 16 -4.37 13.60 35.15
CA THR A 16 -5.08 13.37 36.43
C THR A 16 -6.51 12.80 36.25
N ALA A 17 -6.82 12.06 35.21
CA ALA A 17 -8.14 11.46 35.02
C ALA A 17 -8.23 10.05 35.64
N SER A 18 -8.59 9.97 36.90
CA SER A 18 -9.16 8.76 37.51
C SER A 18 -10.65 8.98 37.74
N THR A 19 -11.46 8.04 37.23
CA THR A 19 -12.93 7.90 37.38
C THR A 19 -13.83 8.76 36.48
N ILE A 20 -14.44 8.08 35.47
CA ILE A 20 -15.49 8.64 34.62
C ILE A 20 -16.86 8.23 35.20
N ALA A 21 -17.75 9.21 35.43
CA ALA A 21 -19.14 8.99 35.82
C ALA A 21 -19.98 8.50 34.61
N PRO A 22 -20.99 7.63 34.80
CA PRO A 22 -21.82 7.11 33.71
C PRO A 22 -22.74 8.17 33.12
N TRP A 23 -22.88 8.17 31.79
CA TRP A 23 -23.80 9.03 31.05
C TRP A 23 -25.26 8.59 31.17
N PRO A 24 -26.21 9.52 31.04
CA PRO A 24 -27.64 9.19 31.12
C PRO A 24 -28.12 8.38 29.92
N ARG A 25 -28.98 7.40 30.17
CA ARG A 25 -29.61 6.52 29.19
C ARG A 25 -30.51 7.30 28.21
N VAL A 26 -30.30 7.09 26.92
CA VAL A 26 -31.31 7.42 25.91
C VAL A 26 -32.17 6.18 25.71
N CYS A 27 -33.47 6.30 26.02
CA CYS A 27 -34.41 5.21 25.87
C CYS A 27 -34.80 4.99 24.40
N GLY A 28 -34.45 3.83 23.86
CA GLY A 28 -35.01 3.24 22.65
C GLY A 28 -35.03 1.74 22.81
N ASN A 29 -36.19 1.09 22.56
CA ASN A 29 -36.39 -0.35 22.73
C ASN A 29 -35.61 -1.18 21.70
N GLY A 30 -34.38 -1.55 22.03
CA GLY A 30 -33.52 -2.52 21.34
C GLY A 30 -32.42 -3.00 22.30
N PRO A 31 -31.72 -4.12 22.04
CA PRO A 31 -30.66 -4.58 22.93
C PRO A 31 -29.61 -3.50 23.07
N SER A 32 -29.42 -3.03 24.31
CA SER A 32 -28.52 -1.95 24.67
C SER A 32 -27.06 -2.36 24.43
N VAL A 33 -26.43 -1.79 23.40
CA VAL A 33 -24.99 -1.84 23.22
C VAL A 33 -24.38 -0.66 23.97
N THR A 34 -23.66 -0.94 25.04
CA THR A 34 -22.92 0.08 25.78
C THR A 34 -21.64 0.38 25.02
N LEU A 35 -21.61 1.50 24.32
CA LEU A 35 -20.40 1.99 23.66
C LEU A 35 -19.53 2.69 24.69
N VAL A 36 -18.37 2.16 24.96
CA VAL A 36 -17.34 2.86 25.75
C VAL A 36 -16.25 3.33 24.77
N VAL A 37 -16.28 4.61 24.45
CA VAL A 37 -15.17 5.27 23.74
C VAL A 37 -14.03 5.43 24.74
N VAL A 38 -12.95 4.68 24.61
CA VAL A 38 -11.80 4.70 25.53
C VAL A 38 -10.71 5.67 25.07
N GLY A 39 -10.88 6.36 23.98
CA GLY A 39 -10.02 7.49 23.62
C GLY A 39 -9.61 7.51 22.15
N LEU A 40 -9.73 8.70 21.60
CA LEU A 40 -8.98 9.11 20.41
C LEU A 40 -7.65 9.65 20.93
N TYR A 41 -6.55 8.92 20.75
CA TYR A 41 -5.24 9.43 21.10
C TYR A 41 -4.71 10.20 19.88
N VAL A 42 -4.79 11.51 19.95
CA VAL A 42 -4.10 12.43 19.03
C VAL A 42 -2.96 13.01 19.84
N SER A 43 -1.75 12.48 19.70
CA SER A 43 -0.55 13.13 20.17
C SER A 43 0.05 13.94 19.03
N ALA A 44 0.13 15.22 19.18
CA ALA A 44 0.80 16.10 18.21
C ALA A 44 2.32 15.84 18.11
N LYS A 45 2.86 14.97 18.96
CA LYS A 45 4.29 14.62 18.99
C LYS A 45 4.60 13.20 18.46
N ASP A 46 3.65 12.26 18.52
CA ASP A 46 3.99 10.83 18.34
C ASP A 46 3.24 10.13 17.20
N GLY A 47 2.55 10.87 16.33
CA GLY A 47 1.75 10.28 15.23
C GLY A 47 0.41 9.71 15.70
N TYR A 48 -0.51 9.50 14.77
CA TYR A 48 -1.88 9.04 15.07
C TYR A 48 -1.95 7.53 15.20
N CYS A 49 -2.40 7.03 16.34
CA CYS A 49 -2.89 5.67 16.50
C CYS A 49 -4.36 5.73 16.90
N LEU A 50 -5.25 5.27 16.07
CA LEU A 50 -6.68 5.14 16.40
C LEU A 50 -6.86 3.81 17.14
N VAL A 51 -6.80 3.82 18.47
CA VAL A 51 -7.08 2.64 19.28
C VAL A 51 -8.50 2.78 19.84
N LEU A 52 -9.43 2.03 19.28
CA LEU A 52 -10.77 1.86 19.84
C LEU A 52 -10.81 0.50 20.55
N THR A 53 -10.83 0.50 21.88
CA THR A 53 -11.01 -0.71 22.66
C THR A 53 -12.38 -0.73 23.32
N SER A 54 -13.06 -1.89 23.27
CA SER A 54 -14.26 -2.15 24.08
C SER A 54 -13.89 -3.10 25.24
N PRO A 55 -14.62 -3.07 26.38
CA PRO A 55 -14.48 -4.10 27.40
C PRO A 55 -14.98 -5.45 26.84
N GLY A 56 -14.07 -6.29 26.39
CA GLY A 56 -14.36 -7.57 25.75
C GLY A 56 -13.62 -7.79 24.42
N GLY A 57 -12.73 -6.84 23.99
CA GLY A 57 -11.82 -7.04 22.89
C GLY A 57 -12.42 -6.93 21.48
N THR A 58 -13.67 -6.50 21.32
CA THR A 58 -14.32 -6.33 20.02
C THR A 58 -14.19 -4.87 19.59
N CYS A 59 -13.37 -4.58 18.59
CA CYS A 59 -13.29 -3.27 17.98
C CYS A 59 -14.52 -3.05 17.10
N VAL A 60 -15.51 -2.30 17.57
CA VAL A 60 -16.64 -1.87 16.75
C VAL A 60 -16.28 -0.50 16.16
N MET A 61 -15.87 -0.47 14.89
CA MET A 61 -15.71 0.78 14.16
C MET A 61 -17.09 1.30 13.75
N THR A 62 -17.64 2.22 14.52
CA THR A 62 -18.67 3.12 14.01
C THR A 62 -18.02 4.09 13.03
N SER A 63 -18.74 4.54 12.00
CA SER A 63 -18.29 5.45 10.93
C SER A 63 -17.47 6.63 11.50
N ALA A 64 -16.16 6.41 11.69
CA ALA A 64 -15.26 7.49 12.05
C ALA A 64 -14.95 8.28 10.79
N TYR A 65 -15.21 9.57 10.79
CA TYR A 65 -14.73 10.50 9.77
C TYR A 65 -13.42 11.14 10.26
N PHE A 66 -12.61 11.56 9.30
CA PHE A 66 -11.41 12.34 9.58
C PHE A 66 -11.77 13.83 9.57
N SER A 67 -11.45 14.55 10.65
CA SER A 67 -11.67 15.99 10.73
C SER A 67 -10.73 16.76 9.79
N ALA A 68 -11.05 18.02 9.49
CA ALA A 68 -10.16 18.89 8.72
C ALA A 68 -8.79 19.08 9.41
N GLU A 69 -8.73 18.96 10.74
CA GLU A 69 -7.48 19.01 11.52
C GLU A 69 -6.51 17.88 11.15
N VAL A 70 -7.00 16.70 10.77
CA VAL A 70 -6.15 15.59 10.29
C VAL A 70 -5.46 15.97 8.98
N THR A 71 -6.19 16.64 8.07
CA THR A 71 -5.60 17.17 6.83
C THR A 71 -4.54 18.22 7.12
N GLU A 72 -4.81 19.17 8.03
CA GLU A 72 -3.80 20.17 8.41
C GLU A 72 -2.56 19.51 9.01
N SER A 73 -2.72 18.55 9.90
CA SER A 73 -1.57 17.82 10.45
C SER A 73 -0.76 17.07 9.37
N CYS A 74 -1.40 16.49 8.37
CA CYS A 74 -0.69 15.87 7.24
C CYS A 74 0.09 16.93 6.43
N LEU A 75 -0.51 18.10 6.19
CA LEU A 75 0.14 19.21 5.48
C LEU A 75 1.31 19.79 6.30
N ASP A 76 1.17 19.91 7.61
CA ASP A 76 2.27 20.32 8.50
C ASP A 76 3.45 19.34 8.45
N HIS A 77 3.17 18.03 8.36
CA HIS A 77 4.24 17.04 8.17
C HIS A 77 4.88 17.13 6.79
N ILE A 78 4.12 17.43 5.74
CA ILE A 78 4.68 17.69 4.41
C ILE A 78 5.63 18.90 4.48
N ASP A 79 5.16 20.03 5.00
CA ASP A 79 5.98 21.25 5.12
C ASP A 79 7.27 21.03 5.93
N ARG A 80 7.17 20.20 6.97
CA ARG A 80 8.30 19.95 7.87
C ARG A 80 9.33 18.98 7.31
N PHE A 81 8.89 17.91 6.64
CA PHE A 81 9.76 16.76 6.37
C PHE A 81 9.98 16.48 4.87
N ASP A 82 9.10 16.96 3.96
CA ASP A 82 9.22 16.58 2.56
C ASP A 82 10.43 17.18 1.86
N GLY A 83 10.95 18.30 2.36
CA GLY A 83 12.22 18.86 1.89
C GLY A 83 13.41 17.92 2.00
N GLU A 84 13.38 16.98 2.96
CA GLU A 84 14.43 15.96 3.15
C GLU A 84 14.03 14.61 2.53
N ILE A 85 12.76 14.23 2.60
CA ILE A 85 12.24 12.94 2.11
C ILE A 85 12.05 12.95 0.60
N ASN A 86 11.53 14.03 0.02
CA ASN A 86 11.16 14.17 -1.40
C ASN A 86 10.12 13.10 -1.83
N ALA A 87 9.07 12.95 -1.01
CA ALA A 87 7.99 12.00 -1.26
C ALA A 87 6.97 12.52 -2.29
N TYR A 88 6.88 13.84 -2.49
CA TYR A 88 5.93 14.46 -3.40
C TYR A 88 6.61 15.11 -4.60
N ILE A 89 5.93 15.02 -5.76
CA ILE A 89 6.21 15.83 -6.96
C ILE A 89 5.34 17.09 -6.93
N GLU A 90 4.09 16.96 -6.45
CA GLU A 90 3.14 18.06 -6.36
C GLU A 90 2.32 17.96 -5.07
N VAL A 91 2.25 19.04 -4.31
CA VAL A 91 1.46 19.15 -3.08
C VAL A 91 0.25 20.03 -3.33
N MET A 92 -0.95 19.53 -3.04
CA MET A 92 -2.22 20.18 -3.32
C MET A 92 -2.82 20.86 -2.08
N ALA A 93 -2.01 21.58 -1.29
CA ALA A 93 -2.35 22.07 0.04
C ALA A 93 -3.66 22.87 0.09
N ASP A 94 -3.83 23.90 -0.76
CA ASP A 94 -5.02 24.74 -0.74
C ASP A 94 -6.28 23.98 -1.14
N SER A 95 -6.17 23.15 -2.18
CA SER A 95 -7.25 22.26 -2.61
C SER A 95 -7.62 21.25 -1.53
N ALA A 96 -6.64 20.65 -0.87
CA ALA A 96 -6.85 19.69 0.24
C ALA A 96 -7.58 20.36 1.41
N ARG A 97 -7.16 21.54 1.84
CA ARG A 97 -7.83 22.34 2.87
C ARG A 97 -9.28 22.64 2.52
N GLN A 98 -9.53 23.04 1.27
CA GLN A 98 -10.90 23.31 0.80
C GLN A 98 -11.76 22.04 0.79
N GLN A 99 -11.22 20.92 0.28
CA GLN A 99 -11.90 19.63 0.25
C GLN A 99 -12.24 19.17 1.68
N ALA A 100 -11.27 19.20 2.62
CA ALA A 100 -11.45 18.79 4.01
C ALA A 100 -12.59 19.57 4.68
N ARG A 101 -12.59 20.90 4.58
CA ARG A 101 -13.67 21.76 5.12
C ARG A 101 -15.02 21.47 4.49
N THR A 102 -15.05 21.19 3.17
CA THR A 102 -16.28 20.85 2.48
C THR A 102 -16.87 19.55 2.98
N VAL A 103 -16.03 18.50 3.10
CA VAL A 103 -16.44 17.20 3.61
C VAL A 103 -16.92 17.30 5.05
N GLU A 104 -16.18 18.01 5.93
CA GLU A 104 -16.57 18.22 7.33
C GLU A 104 -17.94 18.91 7.46
N SER A 105 -18.15 20.00 6.67
CA SER A 105 -19.46 20.68 6.62
C SER A 105 -20.60 19.76 6.13
N GLN A 106 -20.32 18.86 5.19
CA GLN A 106 -21.33 17.90 4.70
C GLN A 106 -21.63 16.83 5.75
N ILE A 107 -20.63 16.37 6.52
CA ILE A 107 -20.80 15.43 7.63
C ILE A 107 -21.66 16.08 8.73
N GLU A 108 -21.35 17.32 9.12
CA GLU A 108 -22.13 18.08 10.12
C GLU A 108 -23.61 18.24 9.74
N ARG A 109 -23.89 18.31 8.44
CA ARG A 109 -25.27 18.38 7.89
C ARG A 109 -25.91 17.01 7.70
N GLY A 110 -25.20 15.91 8.00
CA GLY A 110 -25.66 14.53 7.80
C GLY A 110 -25.72 14.07 6.35
N HIS A 111 -25.01 14.74 5.44
CA HIS A 111 -25.08 14.49 4.00
C HIS A 111 -24.00 13.52 3.47
N ILE A 112 -22.88 13.32 4.18
CA ILE A 112 -21.83 12.35 3.79
C ILE A 112 -21.72 11.25 4.86
N GLN A 113 -21.74 10.01 4.38
CA GLN A 113 -21.45 8.79 5.15
C GLN A 113 -20.53 7.86 4.36
N GLY A 114 -19.53 8.41 3.63
CA GLY A 114 -18.58 7.62 2.84
C GLY A 114 -17.53 6.93 3.72
N LEU A 115 -17.03 5.78 3.25
CA LEU A 115 -16.01 4.98 3.96
C LEU A 115 -14.69 5.73 4.19
N LEU A 116 -14.43 6.78 3.41
CA LEU A 116 -13.19 7.58 3.45
C LEU A 116 -13.43 9.04 3.85
N ALA A 117 -14.58 9.34 4.48
CA ALA A 117 -14.99 10.72 4.77
C ALA A 117 -13.89 11.52 5.51
N GLY A 118 -13.32 12.52 4.84
CA GLY A 118 -12.24 13.38 5.33
C GLY A 118 -10.83 12.75 5.33
N MET A 119 -10.66 11.49 4.88
CA MET A 119 -9.35 10.82 4.88
C MET A 119 -8.37 11.49 3.93
N PRO A 120 -7.21 11.99 4.40
CA PRO A 120 -6.14 12.47 3.54
C PRO A 120 -5.49 11.32 2.76
N VAL A 121 -5.56 11.38 1.43
CA VAL A 121 -5.03 10.36 0.53
C VAL A 121 -4.07 10.98 -0.48
N SER A 122 -2.91 10.36 -0.68
CA SER A 122 -1.96 10.72 -1.73
C SER A 122 -2.08 9.80 -2.94
N VAL A 123 -1.80 10.32 -4.12
CA VAL A 123 -1.93 9.58 -5.38
C VAL A 123 -0.58 9.56 -6.10
N LYS A 124 -0.11 8.35 -6.47
CA LYS A 124 1.13 8.21 -7.24
C LYS A 124 1.06 9.00 -8.54
N ASP A 125 2.14 9.66 -8.92
CA ASP A 125 2.16 10.58 -10.06
C ASP A 125 2.16 9.89 -11.45
N CYS A 126 1.69 8.67 -11.52
CA CYS A 126 1.30 7.96 -12.73
C CYS A 126 -0.24 7.81 -12.88
N ILE A 127 -1.02 8.41 -11.97
CA ILE A 127 -2.48 8.32 -11.93
C ILE A 127 -3.03 9.74 -12.11
N ASP A 128 -3.95 9.92 -13.04
CA ASP A 128 -4.50 11.20 -13.41
C ASP A 128 -5.39 11.81 -12.31
N VAL A 129 -5.10 13.07 -11.96
CA VAL A 129 -5.93 13.93 -11.12
C VAL A 129 -6.23 15.18 -11.92
N ALA A 130 -7.50 15.46 -12.18
CA ALA A 130 -7.94 16.56 -13.04
C ALA A 130 -7.33 17.91 -12.63
N GLY A 131 -6.77 18.63 -13.61
CA GLY A 131 -6.17 19.95 -13.41
C GLY A 131 -4.80 19.94 -12.72
N VAL A 132 -4.23 18.76 -12.42
CA VAL A 132 -2.93 18.60 -11.75
C VAL A 132 -1.95 17.88 -12.67
N PRO A 133 -0.67 18.30 -12.79
CA PRO A 133 0.29 17.60 -13.63
C PRO A 133 0.40 16.11 -13.27
N CYS A 134 0.48 15.25 -14.29
CA CYS A 134 0.70 13.82 -14.15
C CYS A 134 1.91 13.42 -15.00
N THR A 135 3.09 13.46 -14.36
CA THR A 135 4.37 13.39 -15.06
C THR A 135 4.85 11.98 -15.33
N ASN A 136 4.26 10.97 -14.66
CA ASN A 136 4.74 9.58 -14.63
C ASN A 136 6.24 9.50 -14.24
N GLY A 137 6.69 10.47 -13.43
CA GLY A 137 8.07 10.60 -12.99
C GLY A 137 9.07 10.91 -14.09
N SER A 138 8.64 11.41 -15.27
CA SER A 138 9.48 11.61 -16.45
C SER A 138 9.30 12.99 -17.10
N GLN A 139 10.35 13.47 -17.74
CA GLN A 139 10.31 14.71 -18.52
C GLN A 139 9.36 14.63 -19.73
N PHE A 140 9.05 13.46 -20.25
CA PHE A 140 8.13 13.30 -21.37
C PHE A 140 6.73 13.81 -21.08
N PHE A 141 6.30 13.71 -19.83
CA PHE A 141 4.96 14.11 -19.38
C PHE A 141 4.97 15.32 -18.43
N LYS A 142 6.09 16.03 -18.31
CA LYS A 142 6.24 17.17 -17.37
C LYS A 142 5.12 18.20 -17.47
N ASN A 143 4.61 18.43 -18.67
CA ASN A 143 3.57 19.44 -18.96
C ASN A 143 2.20 18.80 -19.23
N TYR A 144 2.05 17.49 -19.02
CA TYR A 144 0.76 16.84 -19.21
C TYR A 144 -0.13 17.08 -17.99
N VAL A 145 -1.27 17.73 -18.24
CA VAL A 145 -2.31 18.00 -17.24
C VAL A 145 -3.60 17.34 -17.73
N PRO A 146 -4.11 16.31 -17.03
CA PRO A 146 -5.36 15.65 -17.41
C PRO A 146 -6.56 16.59 -17.18
N ASN A 147 -7.57 16.46 -18.04
CA ASN A 147 -8.83 17.21 -17.90
C ASN A 147 -9.83 16.47 -16.98
N GLU A 148 -9.61 15.19 -16.74
CA GLU A 148 -10.50 14.32 -15.95
C GLU A 148 -9.69 13.54 -14.92
N ASP A 149 -10.34 13.23 -13.79
CA ASP A 149 -9.79 12.32 -12.80
C ASP A 149 -9.75 10.88 -13.37
N ALA A 150 -8.76 10.10 -12.99
CA ALA A 150 -8.82 8.65 -13.15
C ALA A 150 -10.07 8.09 -12.45
N SER A 151 -10.64 6.99 -12.96
CA SER A 151 -11.87 6.41 -12.41
C SER A 151 -11.79 6.15 -10.90
N ILE A 152 -10.65 5.65 -10.42
CA ILE A 152 -10.41 5.44 -8.99
C ILE A 152 -10.32 6.75 -8.19
N VAL A 153 -9.79 7.83 -8.75
CA VAL A 153 -9.72 9.15 -8.08
C VAL A 153 -11.13 9.74 -7.95
N THR A 154 -11.95 9.58 -8.98
CA THR A 154 -13.38 9.92 -8.94
C THR A 154 -14.09 9.16 -7.81
N ALA A 155 -13.86 7.84 -7.69
CA ALA A 155 -14.45 7.02 -6.63
C ALA A 155 -13.96 7.43 -5.24
N LEU A 156 -12.65 7.71 -5.07
CA LEU A 156 -12.08 8.18 -3.81
C LEU A 156 -12.73 9.49 -3.35
N ARG A 157 -12.86 10.47 -4.25
CA ARG A 157 -13.53 11.76 -3.96
C ARG A 157 -15.00 11.57 -3.62
N ALA A 158 -15.70 10.70 -4.36
CA ALA A 158 -17.11 10.39 -4.08
C ALA A 158 -17.30 9.73 -2.71
N ALA A 159 -16.33 8.95 -2.24
CA ALA A 159 -16.30 8.37 -0.90
C ALA A 159 -15.84 9.34 0.21
N GLY A 160 -15.55 10.60 -0.15
CA GLY A 160 -15.16 11.66 0.78
C GLY A 160 -13.68 11.76 1.08
N ALA A 161 -12.79 11.08 0.34
CA ALA A 161 -11.35 11.23 0.50
C ALA A 161 -10.88 12.65 0.11
N VAL A 162 -9.87 13.15 0.80
CA VAL A 162 -9.19 14.42 0.55
C VAL A 162 -7.86 14.14 -0.16
N ILE A 163 -7.73 14.55 -1.42
CA ILE A 163 -6.48 14.33 -2.16
C ILE A 163 -5.46 15.41 -1.78
N VAL A 164 -4.34 15.00 -1.16
CA VAL A 164 -3.33 15.93 -0.62
C VAL A 164 -2.16 16.19 -1.57
N GLY A 165 -1.91 15.29 -2.53
CA GLY A 165 -0.82 15.49 -3.50
C GLY A 165 -0.50 14.29 -4.37
N LYS A 166 0.47 14.50 -5.28
CA LYS A 166 1.00 13.53 -6.22
C LYS A 166 2.38 13.06 -5.75
N THR A 167 2.51 11.76 -5.47
CA THR A 167 3.75 11.22 -4.88
C THR A 167 4.78 10.85 -5.94
N ASN A 168 6.06 11.05 -5.59
CA ASN A 168 7.21 10.68 -6.39
C ASN A 168 7.29 9.17 -6.64
N LEU A 169 7.89 8.79 -7.75
CA LEU A 169 7.97 7.41 -8.19
C LEU A 169 9.28 7.16 -8.97
N HIS A 170 9.64 5.90 -9.11
CA HIS A 170 10.65 5.52 -10.11
C HIS A 170 10.12 5.87 -11.51
N GLU A 171 10.94 6.43 -12.37
CA GLU A 171 10.52 6.89 -13.71
C GLU A 171 9.71 5.81 -14.43
N PHE A 172 8.54 6.17 -14.98
CA PHE A 172 7.58 5.28 -15.66
C PHE A 172 7.11 4.09 -14.83
N ALA A 173 7.24 4.15 -13.51
CA ALA A 173 7.00 3.01 -12.60
C ALA A 173 7.92 1.79 -12.88
N PHE A 174 8.99 1.94 -13.68
CA PHE A 174 9.82 0.84 -14.18
C PHE A 174 11.11 0.66 -13.39
N GLY A 175 11.02 0.41 -12.10
CA GLY A 175 12.12 0.12 -11.17
C GLY A 175 11.67 0.17 -9.72
N SER A 176 12.54 -0.26 -8.79
CA SER A 176 12.19 -0.44 -7.37
C SER A 176 13.05 0.37 -6.40
N THR A 177 13.64 1.49 -6.84
CA THR A 177 14.48 2.32 -5.95
C THR A 177 13.91 3.70 -5.65
N THR A 178 13.08 4.25 -6.54
CA THR A 178 12.58 5.64 -6.53
C THR A 178 13.72 6.68 -6.48
N GLN A 179 14.87 6.32 -7.07
CA GLN A 179 15.96 7.26 -7.36
C GLN A 179 15.66 7.95 -8.70
N ASN A 180 14.66 8.83 -8.69
CA ASN A 180 14.19 9.48 -9.91
C ASN A 180 15.22 10.53 -10.40
N PRO A 181 15.70 10.45 -11.65
CA PRO A 181 16.73 11.38 -12.16
C PRO A 181 16.17 12.77 -12.49
N HIS A 182 14.85 12.92 -12.62
CA HIS A 182 14.19 14.15 -13.05
C HIS A 182 13.63 14.98 -11.90
N PHE A 183 13.16 14.28 -10.83
CA PHE A 183 12.53 14.89 -9.66
C PHE A 183 13.33 14.67 -8.37
N GLY A 184 14.49 14.03 -8.47
CA GLY A 184 15.33 13.68 -7.32
C GLY A 184 14.91 12.37 -6.63
N PRO A 185 15.82 11.77 -5.86
CA PRO A 185 15.53 10.53 -5.13
C PRO A 185 14.58 10.79 -3.96
N THR A 186 13.61 9.90 -3.77
CA THR A 186 12.89 9.81 -2.50
C THR A 186 13.73 9.07 -1.48
N ARG A 187 13.71 9.53 -0.23
CA ARG A 187 14.47 8.95 0.89
C ARG A 187 13.54 8.23 1.85
N ASN A 188 14.08 7.22 2.53
CA ASN A 188 13.32 6.47 3.51
C ASN A 188 13.19 7.25 4.83
N PRO A 189 11.98 7.48 5.37
CA PRO A 189 11.81 8.20 6.64
C PRO A 189 12.45 7.52 7.85
N TRP A 190 12.70 6.21 7.80
CA TRP A 190 13.39 5.49 8.86
C TRP A 190 14.89 5.76 8.89
N ASN A 191 15.48 6.03 7.72
CA ASN A 191 16.85 6.47 7.56
C ASN A 191 17.02 7.17 6.21
N LEU A 192 17.27 8.48 6.23
CA LEU A 192 17.35 9.32 5.03
C LEU A 192 18.50 8.94 4.07
N ASN A 193 19.44 8.09 4.49
CA ASN A 193 20.49 7.56 3.63
C ASN A 193 20.07 6.29 2.87
N HIS A 194 18.84 5.81 3.07
CA HIS A 194 18.29 4.59 2.48
C HIS A 194 17.17 4.90 1.49
N ILE A 195 16.94 3.98 0.55
CA ILE A 195 15.85 4.08 -0.40
C ILE A 195 14.52 3.66 0.25
N PRO A 196 13.36 4.20 -0.17
CA PRO A 196 12.04 3.77 0.27
C PRO A 196 11.52 2.55 -0.52
N SER A 197 12.39 1.89 -1.33
CA SER A 197 11.95 1.01 -2.41
C SER A 197 11.20 1.76 -3.53
N GLY A 198 10.51 1.04 -4.40
CA GLY A 198 9.77 1.56 -5.56
C GLY A 198 8.93 0.48 -6.27
N SER A 199 8.25 0.90 -7.29
CA SER A 199 8.21 2.22 -7.91
C SER A 199 7.34 3.24 -7.14
N SER A 200 6.50 2.82 -6.17
CA SER A 200 5.65 3.70 -5.35
C SER A 200 6.37 4.16 -4.07
N GLY A 201 7.68 4.50 -4.15
CA GLY A 201 8.47 4.84 -2.98
C GLY A 201 8.00 6.12 -2.30
N GLY A 202 7.61 7.14 -3.06
CA GLY A 202 7.01 8.35 -2.50
C GLY A 202 5.72 8.07 -1.73
N ALA A 203 4.86 7.16 -2.22
CA ALA A 203 3.63 6.76 -1.52
C ALA A 203 3.93 6.05 -0.19
N GLY A 204 4.87 5.09 -0.19
CA GLY A 204 5.30 4.41 1.03
C GLY A 204 5.92 5.37 2.06
N ALA A 205 6.81 6.25 1.62
CA ALA A 205 7.46 7.24 2.46
C ALA A 205 6.47 8.27 3.03
N ALA A 206 5.53 8.77 2.21
CA ALA A 206 4.51 9.72 2.65
C ALA A 206 3.61 9.14 3.75
N VAL A 207 3.14 7.88 3.60
CA VAL A 207 2.34 7.21 4.64
C VAL A 207 3.17 7.01 5.91
N ALA A 208 4.41 6.52 5.79
CA ALA A 208 5.29 6.30 6.94
C ALA A 208 5.57 7.61 7.71
N ALA A 209 5.81 8.71 6.98
CA ALA A 209 6.07 10.03 7.55
C ALA A 209 4.79 10.77 8.01
N ARG A 210 3.63 10.11 7.99
CA ARG A 210 2.33 10.72 8.39
C ARG A 210 1.92 11.94 7.55
N MET A 211 2.42 12.07 6.34
CA MET A 211 2.05 13.10 5.38
C MET A 211 0.69 12.83 4.71
N CYS A 212 0.18 11.63 4.86
CA CYS A 212 -1.17 11.19 4.51
C CYS A 212 -1.54 9.96 5.34
N VAL A 213 -2.84 9.66 5.41
CA VAL A 213 -3.36 8.47 6.10
C VAL A 213 -3.29 7.24 5.21
N GLY A 214 -3.57 7.42 3.93
CA GLY A 214 -3.47 6.40 2.91
C GLY A 214 -2.91 6.94 1.61
N ALA A 215 -2.47 6.06 0.75
CA ALA A 215 -1.96 6.41 -0.57
C ALA A 215 -2.37 5.37 -1.61
N VAL A 216 -2.36 5.78 -2.88
CA VAL A 216 -2.58 4.90 -4.02
C VAL A 216 -1.29 4.79 -4.82
N GLY A 217 -0.83 3.56 -5.01
CA GLY A 217 0.32 3.22 -5.84
C GLY A 217 -0.04 2.34 -7.03
N SER A 218 0.97 1.84 -7.74
CA SER A 218 0.82 0.79 -8.76
C SER A 218 1.81 -0.34 -8.49
N ASP A 219 1.46 -1.57 -8.89
CA ASP A 219 2.26 -2.77 -8.64
C ASP A 219 2.28 -3.67 -9.88
N THR A 220 3.43 -3.77 -10.52
CA THR A 220 3.72 -4.74 -11.57
C THR A 220 4.40 -5.96 -10.96
N GLY A 221 5.55 -5.77 -10.32
CA GLY A 221 6.37 -6.85 -9.74
C GLY A 221 6.53 -6.78 -8.23
N GLY A 222 5.87 -5.81 -7.54
CA GLY A 222 6.04 -5.58 -6.10
C GLY A 222 5.96 -4.10 -5.71
N SER A 223 5.64 -3.22 -6.65
CA SER A 223 5.81 -1.76 -6.48
C SER A 223 4.82 -1.06 -5.53
N VAL A 224 3.89 -1.78 -4.90
CA VAL A 224 3.13 -1.38 -3.70
C VAL A 224 3.68 -2.10 -2.48
N ARG A 225 3.90 -3.41 -2.59
CA ARG A 225 4.25 -4.29 -1.47
C ARG A 225 5.66 -4.04 -0.93
N THR A 226 6.66 -3.88 -1.82
CA THR A 226 8.05 -3.62 -1.38
C THR A 226 8.20 -2.23 -0.76
N PRO A 227 7.62 -1.12 -1.30
CA PRO A 227 7.56 0.15 -0.56
C PRO A 227 6.84 0.04 0.79
N ALA A 228 5.74 -0.72 0.87
CA ALA A 228 5.07 -0.95 2.15
C ALA A 228 5.99 -1.62 3.17
N ALA A 229 6.68 -2.69 2.78
CA ALA A 229 7.62 -3.42 3.64
C ALA A 229 8.77 -2.55 4.12
N LEU A 230 9.43 -1.83 3.20
CA LEU A 230 10.65 -1.08 3.51
C LEU A 230 10.39 0.26 4.23
N ASN A 231 9.14 0.74 4.23
CA ASN A 231 8.74 1.92 5.00
C ASN A 231 7.91 1.59 6.25
N GLY A 232 7.67 0.30 6.56
CA GLY A 232 6.96 -0.11 7.77
C GLY A 232 5.47 0.24 7.75
N VAL A 233 4.84 0.19 6.58
CA VAL A 233 3.41 0.44 6.39
C VAL A 233 2.72 -0.77 5.76
N THR A 234 1.40 -0.75 5.65
CA THR A 234 0.61 -1.81 5.02
C THR A 234 0.37 -1.48 3.54
N GLY A 235 0.48 -2.47 2.66
CA GLY A 235 0.21 -2.27 1.23
C GLY A 235 -0.37 -3.51 0.57
N LEU A 236 -1.40 -3.33 -0.26
CA LEU A 236 -2.06 -4.40 -0.99
C LEU A 236 -1.78 -4.28 -2.50
N ARG A 237 -1.20 -5.34 -3.09
CA ARG A 237 -1.42 -5.64 -4.49
C ARG A 237 -2.73 -6.40 -4.60
N PRO A 238 -3.76 -5.90 -5.28
CA PRO A 238 -5.01 -6.64 -5.46
C PRO A 238 -4.90 -7.68 -6.57
N SER A 239 -5.92 -8.52 -6.71
CA SER A 239 -6.11 -9.39 -7.88
C SER A 239 -6.14 -8.57 -9.16
N LEU A 240 -5.56 -9.11 -10.24
CA LEU A 240 -5.59 -8.42 -11.54
C LEU A 240 -7.03 -8.13 -11.97
N GLY A 241 -7.29 -6.88 -12.34
CA GLY A 241 -8.59 -6.41 -12.81
C GLY A 241 -9.64 -6.12 -11.73
N SER A 242 -9.31 -6.30 -10.44
CA SER A 242 -10.24 -5.96 -9.33
C SER A 242 -10.36 -4.46 -9.11
N ILE A 243 -9.30 -3.70 -9.34
CA ILE A 243 -9.27 -2.23 -9.36
C ILE A 243 -9.03 -1.78 -10.79
N PRO A 244 -9.86 -0.90 -11.36
CA PRO A 244 -9.68 -0.43 -12.73
C PRO A 244 -8.45 0.49 -12.84
N MET A 245 -7.82 0.45 -14.01
CA MET A 245 -6.62 1.22 -14.34
C MET A 245 -6.89 2.40 -15.28
N SER A 246 -8.14 2.72 -15.57
CA SER A 246 -8.52 3.87 -16.41
C SER A 246 -7.99 5.18 -15.81
N GLY A 247 -7.22 5.94 -16.61
CA GLY A 247 -6.50 7.14 -16.14
C GLY A 247 -5.17 6.85 -15.44
N SER A 248 -4.70 5.59 -15.39
CA SER A 248 -3.34 5.26 -14.96
C SER A 248 -2.38 5.22 -16.15
N LYS A 249 -1.19 5.80 -15.95
CA LYS A 249 -0.10 5.77 -16.95
C LYS A 249 0.88 4.62 -16.73
N THR A 250 0.59 3.71 -15.80
CA THR A 250 1.40 2.49 -15.63
C THR A 250 1.14 1.55 -16.81
N GLN A 251 2.15 1.36 -17.64
CA GLN A 251 2.09 0.56 -18.87
C GLN A 251 3.42 -0.21 -19.03
N ILE A 252 3.70 -1.07 -18.04
CA ILE A 252 4.92 -1.89 -18.04
C ILE A 252 4.61 -3.26 -18.64
N CYS A 253 3.59 -3.93 -18.09
CA CYS A 253 3.13 -5.23 -18.56
C CYS A 253 1.65 -5.37 -18.21
N PRO A 254 0.72 -5.06 -19.14
CA PRO A 254 -0.72 -5.06 -18.87
C PRO A 254 -1.27 -6.37 -18.32
N ALA A 255 -0.59 -7.50 -18.59
CA ALA A 255 -0.96 -8.81 -18.09
C ALA A 255 -0.73 -9.01 -16.58
N ILE A 256 -0.05 -8.05 -15.90
CA ILE A 256 0.24 -8.11 -14.46
C ILE A 256 0.19 -6.74 -13.77
N ASP A 257 0.04 -5.63 -14.51
CA ASP A 257 -0.05 -4.30 -13.91
C ASP A 257 -1.34 -4.13 -13.10
N THR A 258 -1.21 -3.58 -11.88
CA THR A 258 -2.36 -3.24 -11.02
C THR A 258 -2.13 -1.88 -10.35
N VAL A 259 -3.21 -1.27 -9.88
CA VAL A 259 -3.20 -0.19 -8.90
C VAL A 259 -3.53 -0.78 -7.54
N GLY A 260 -2.94 -0.26 -6.46
CA GLY A 260 -3.20 -0.77 -5.13
C GLY A 260 -2.99 0.25 -4.02
N PRO A 261 -3.71 0.09 -2.89
CA PRO A 261 -3.62 0.98 -1.74
C PRO A 261 -2.43 0.69 -0.85
N LEU A 262 -1.90 1.77 -0.23
CA LEU A 262 -1.02 1.74 0.93
C LEU A 262 -1.69 2.51 2.08
N GLY A 263 -1.41 2.13 3.32
CA GLY A 263 -1.97 2.80 4.49
C GLY A 263 -1.23 2.40 5.77
N LEU A 264 -1.54 3.09 6.86
CA LEU A 264 -0.92 2.80 8.15
C LEU A 264 -1.33 1.43 8.71
N SER A 265 -2.56 0.99 8.40
CA SER A 265 -3.09 -0.27 8.92
C SER A 265 -3.86 -1.04 7.85
N VAL A 266 -4.13 -2.31 8.15
CA VAL A 266 -4.98 -3.19 7.33
C VAL A 266 -6.39 -2.62 7.17
N ASP A 267 -6.98 -2.03 8.20
CA ASP A 267 -8.30 -1.40 8.11
C ASP A 267 -8.33 -0.25 7.08
N ILE A 268 -7.32 0.63 7.10
CA ILE A 268 -7.21 1.74 6.13
C ILE A 268 -7.08 1.19 4.70
N VAL A 269 -6.20 0.20 4.50
CA VAL A 269 -5.99 -0.44 3.19
C VAL A 269 -7.27 -1.13 2.71
N ALA A 270 -8.00 -1.83 3.59
CA ALA A 270 -9.27 -2.48 3.27
C ALA A 270 -10.37 -1.49 2.87
N ARG A 271 -10.46 -0.33 3.55
CA ARG A 271 -11.40 0.75 3.19
C ARG A 271 -11.07 1.37 1.84
N LEU A 272 -9.79 1.66 1.59
CA LEU A 272 -9.35 2.16 0.27
C LEU A 272 -9.67 1.16 -0.83
N PHE A 273 -9.38 -0.12 -0.61
CA PHE A 273 -9.73 -1.17 -1.56
C PHE A 273 -11.24 -1.26 -1.80
N ALA A 274 -12.06 -1.18 -0.76
CA ALA A 274 -13.53 -1.22 -0.86
C ALA A 274 -14.10 -0.11 -1.77
N VAL A 275 -13.45 1.04 -1.80
CA VAL A 275 -13.86 2.18 -2.64
C VAL A 275 -13.33 2.04 -4.06
N MET A 276 -12.12 1.48 -4.23
CA MET A 276 -11.46 1.41 -5.54
C MET A 276 -11.79 0.13 -6.32
N ALA A 277 -12.29 -0.92 -5.68
CA ALA A 277 -12.59 -2.20 -6.31
C ALA A 277 -13.99 -2.19 -6.95
N PHE A 278 -14.07 -1.83 -8.22
CA PHE A 278 -15.31 -1.82 -9.00
C PHE A 278 -15.04 -2.14 -10.47
N TYR A 279 -16.08 -2.50 -11.19
CA TYR A 279 -16.01 -2.74 -12.64
C TYR A 279 -16.04 -1.41 -13.41
N ASP A 280 -15.11 -1.25 -14.34
CA ASP A 280 -15.03 -0.10 -15.25
C ASP A 280 -14.99 -0.61 -16.70
N ASP A 281 -16.05 -0.32 -17.46
CA ASP A 281 -16.19 -0.75 -18.84
C ASP A 281 -15.13 -0.16 -19.79
N SER A 282 -14.47 0.93 -19.38
CA SER A 282 -13.39 1.56 -20.16
C SER A 282 -12.02 0.88 -19.97
N ASP A 283 -11.87 0.00 -18.99
CA ASP A 283 -10.66 -0.79 -18.76
C ASP A 283 -10.83 -2.23 -19.22
N VAL A 284 -10.10 -2.62 -20.26
CA VAL A 284 -10.15 -3.97 -20.85
C VAL A 284 -9.77 -5.10 -19.89
N ASN A 285 -9.04 -4.80 -18.81
CA ASN A 285 -8.65 -5.75 -17.79
C ASN A 285 -9.59 -5.76 -16.58
N SER A 286 -10.53 -4.82 -16.49
CA SER A 286 -11.46 -4.75 -15.37
C SER A 286 -12.39 -5.95 -15.32
N VAL A 287 -12.55 -6.55 -14.15
CA VAL A 287 -13.35 -7.76 -13.91
C VAL A 287 -14.59 -7.41 -13.11
N CYS A 288 -15.75 -7.82 -13.63
CA CYS A 288 -16.99 -7.74 -12.86
C CYS A 288 -17.01 -8.82 -11.78
N HIS A 289 -16.82 -8.41 -10.53
CA HIS A 289 -16.82 -9.29 -9.37
C HIS A 289 -17.71 -8.73 -8.27
N THR A 290 -18.42 -9.61 -7.57
CA THR A 290 -19.23 -9.22 -6.39
C THR A 290 -18.40 -9.47 -5.15
N TRP A 291 -18.06 -8.40 -4.43
CA TRP A 291 -17.27 -8.46 -3.21
C TRP A 291 -18.14 -8.85 -2.02
N ASP A 292 -17.64 -9.76 -1.19
CA ASP A 292 -18.20 -10.01 0.14
C ASP A 292 -18.03 -8.76 1.03
N ASN A 293 -18.84 -8.67 2.08
CA ASN A 293 -18.68 -7.60 3.08
C ASN A 293 -17.51 -7.91 4.00
N TYR A 294 -16.29 -7.92 3.44
CA TYR A 294 -15.05 -8.24 4.17
C TYR A 294 -14.71 -7.21 5.26
N LEU A 295 -15.15 -5.95 5.14
CA LEU A 295 -14.97 -4.95 6.21
C LEU A 295 -15.69 -5.36 7.50
N ALA A 296 -16.89 -5.92 7.41
CA ALA A 296 -17.61 -6.44 8.57
C ALA A 296 -16.98 -7.72 9.15
N ARG A 297 -16.11 -8.39 8.37
CA ARG A 297 -15.50 -9.66 8.74
C ARG A 297 -14.04 -9.56 9.16
N LEU A 298 -13.46 -8.34 9.24
CA LEU A 298 -12.07 -8.14 9.66
C LEU A 298 -11.78 -8.79 11.02
N GLY A 299 -12.73 -8.75 11.95
CA GLY A 299 -12.61 -9.30 13.31
C GLY A 299 -12.94 -10.80 13.45
N ASP A 300 -13.25 -11.54 12.36
CA ASP A 300 -13.67 -12.96 12.45
C ASP A 300 -12.52 -13.91 12.90
N GLY A 301 -11.30 -13.40 13.04
CA GLY A 301 -10.13 -14.18 13.42
C GLY A 301 -9.61 -15.10 12.32
N VAL A 302 -8.74 -16.05 12.66
CA VAL A 302 -7.98 -16.87 11.71
C VAL A 302 -8.05 -18.38 11.99
N ALA A 303 -8.91 -18.83 12.91
CA ALA A 303 -8.92 -20.23 13.38
C ALA A 303 -9.30 -21.26 12.30
N ASP A 304 -9.99 -20.83 11.26
CA ASP A 304 -10.36 -21.63 10.10
C ASP A 304 -9.32 -21.63 8.98
N LEU A 305 -8.27 -20.77 9.07
CA LEU A 305 -7.29 -20.58 8.01
C LEU A 305 -6.09 -21.52 8.14
N THR A 306 -5.61 -21.99 7.00
CA THR A 306 -4.33 -22.70 6.86
C THR A 306 -3.35 -21.83 6.09
N LEU A 307 -2.19 -21.54 6.70
CA LEU A 307 -1.11 -20.73 6.14
C LEU A 307 0.01 -21.65 5.65
N GLY A 308 0.32 -21.57 4.36
CA GLY A 308 1.43 -22.28 3.75
C GLY A 308 2.75 -21.54 3.92
N LEU A 309 3.73 -22.20 4.47
CA LEU A 309 5.11 -21.72 4.59
C LEU A 309 5.99 -22.42 3.57
N PRO A 310 6.53 -21.74 2.54
CA PRO A 310 7.41 -22.36 1.57
C PRO A 310 8.69 -22.92 2.21
N GLU A 311 9.05 -24.18 1.86
CA GLU A 311 10.22 -24.88 2.41
C GLU A 311 11.54 -24.39 1.79
N ALA A 312 11.52 -23.70 0.64
CA ALA A 312 12.72 -23.27 -0.09
C ALA A 312 12.49 -21.94 -0.81
N TYR A 313 13.58 -21.31 -1.27
CA TYR A 313 13.65 -20.08 -2.04
C TYR A 313 13.25 -18.82 -1.26
N PHE A 314 12.06 -18.76 -0.68
CA PHE A 314 11.54 -17.56 -0.01
C PHE A 314 12.17 -17.31 1.37
N PHE A 315 12.80 -18.32 1.95
CA PHE A 315 13.52 -18.20 3.23
C PHE A 315 15.03 -18.42 3.05
N ASP A 316 15.51 -18.46 1.80
CA ASP A 316 16.93 -18.60 1.48
C ASP A 316 17.57 -17.23 1.24
N ASP A 317 18.84 -17.06 1.63
CA ASP A 317 19.66 -15.85 1.40
C ASP A 317 18.97 -14.56 1.89
N LEU A 318 18.46 -14.59 3.12
CA LEU A 318 17.82 -13.45 3.75
C LEU A 318 18.83 -12.57 4.48
N GLY A 319 18.57 -11.27 4.45
CA GLY A 319 19.27 -10.30 5.29
C GLY A 319 18.99 -10.52 6.78
N PRO A 320 19.88 -10.02 7.66
CA PRO A 320 19.79 -10.25 9.09
C PRO A 320 18.42 -9.84 9.69
N GLY A 321 17.80 -10.75 10.43
CA GLY A 321 16.54 -10.53 11.15
C GLY A 321 15.28 -10.69 10.30
N VAL A 322 15.39 -10.81 8.97
CA VAL A 322 14.20 -10.91 8.10
C VAL A 322 13.46 -12.22 8.34
N GLY A 323 14.15 -13.34 8.29
CA GLY A 323 13.55 -14.66 8.49
C GLY A 323 12.89 -14.79 9.86
N GLU A 324 13.64 -14.42 10.90
CA GLU A 324 13.19 -14.50 12.30
C GLU A 324 11.94 -13.67 12.56
N ALA A 325 11.86 -12.45 11.99
CA ALA A 325 10.70 -11.58 12.14
C ALA A 325 9.45 -12.16 11.45
N VAL A 326 9.60 -12.69 10.24
CA VAL A 326 8.50 -13.29 9.48
C VAL A 326 8.02 -14.58 10.12
N GLU A 327 8.93 -15.44 10.56
CA GLU A 327 8.58 -16.66 11.31
C GLU A 327 7.90 -16.34 12.65
N ALA A 328 8.33 -15.28 13.36
CA ALA A 328 7.66 -14.83 14.57
C ALA A 328 6.22 -14.38 14.27
N GLY A 329 6.01 -13.68 13.15
CA GLY A 329 4.68 -13.30 12.67
C GLY A 329 3.81 -14.53 12.35
N ALA A 330 4.35 -15.52 11.67
CA ALA A 330 3.65 -16.78 11.39
C ALA A 330 3.24 -17.51 12.68
N ARG A 331 4.16 -17.64 13.65
CA ARG A 331 3.86 -18.25 14.96
C ARG A 331 2.81 -17.47 15.75
N LEU A 332 2.73 -16.15 15.60
CA LEU A 332 1.70 -15.34 16.24
C LEU A 332 0.33 -15.62 15.64
N LEU A 333 0.23 -15.75 14.31
CA LEU A 333 -1.02 -16.14 13.64
C LEU A 333 -1.42 -17.58 14.02
N GLU A 334 -0.46 -18.49 14.18
CA GLU A 334 -0.72 -19.85 14.70
C GLU A 334 -1.28 -19.81 16.13
N LYS A 335 -0.69 -18.99 17.01
CA LYS A 335 -1.20 -18.77 18.37
C LYS A 335 -2.61 -18.16 18.36
N ALA A 336 -2.95 -17.33 17.37
CA ALA A 336 -4.29 -16.80 17.16
C ALA A 336 -5.27 -17.83 16.57
N GLY A 337 -4.83 -19.06 16.29
CA GLY A 337 -5.66 -20.19 15.89
C GLY A 337 -5.48 -20.70 14.47
N ALA A 338 -4.70 -20.02 13.63
CA ALA A 338 -4.41 -20.49 12.27
C ALA A 338 -3.57 -21.76 12.28
N LYS A 339 -3.62 -22.56 11.21
CA LYS A 339 -2.77 -23.74 11.03
C LYS A 339 -1.59 -23.37 10.15
N LEU A 340 -0.37 -23.75 10.54
CA LEU A 340 0.81 -23.66 9.70
C LEU A 340 1.05 -24.98 8.97
N LYS A 341 1.37 -24.90 7.67
CA LYS A 341 1.65 -26.05 6.83
C LYS A 341 2.87 -25.76 5.95
N PRO A 342 3.91 -26.63 5.92
CA PRO A 342 4.98 -26.52 4.93
C PRO A 342 4.42 -26.79 3.53
N VAL A 343 4.86 -25.98 2.54
CA VAL A 343 4.44 -26.13 1.14
C VAL A 343 5.64 -26.03 0.20
N ARG A 344 5.50 -26.58 -1.01
CA ARG A 344 6.52 -26.51 -2.05
C ARG A 344 6.02 -25.74 -3.25
N LEU A 345 6.73 -24.67 -3.59
CA LEU A 345 6.51 -23.86 -4.78
C LEU A 345 7.62 -24.17 -5.78
N GLU A 346 7.49 -25.32 -6.46
CA GLU A 346 8.46 -25.80 -7.45
C GLU A 346 8.69 -24.75 -8.55
N ALA A 347 9.96 -24.51 -8.90
CA ALA A 347 10.43 -23.55 -9.90
C ALA A 347 10.20 -22.06 -9.54
N ALA A 348 9.95 -21.73 -8.26
CA ALA A 348 9.84 -20.34 -7.82
C ALA A 348 11.09 -19.52 -8.14
N GLU A 349 12.26 -20.14 -8.08
CA GLU A 349 13.57 -19.55 -8.33
C GLU A 349 13.80 -19.12 -9.80
N THR A 350 13.08 -19.73 -10.75
CA THR A 350 13.23 -19.40 -12.19
C THR A 350 12.18 -18.39 -12.67
N VAL A 351 11.08 -18.23 -11.95
CA VAL A 351 9.93 -17.42 -12.39
C VAL A 351 10.35 -16.03 -12.86
N HIS A 352 11.23 -15.37 -12.11
CA HIS A 352 11.65 -14.02 -12.48
C HIS A 352 12.33 -13.98 -13.85
N ALA A 353 13.28 -14.87 -14.10
CA ALA A 353 13.99 -14.95 -15.39
C ALA A 353 13.05 -15.37 -16.53
N ASP A 354 12.17 -16.32 -16.27
CA ASP A 354 11.25 -16.89 -17.27
C ASP A 354 10.24 -15.87 -17.80
N VAL A 355 9.91 -14.84 -17.03
CA VAL A 355 8.85 -13.88 -17.37
C VAL A 355 9.37 -12.55 -17.88
N MET A 356 10.61 -12.20 -17.58
CA MET A 356 11.18 -10.91 -17.97
C MET A 356 11.11 -10.60 -19.47
N PRO A 357 11.25 -11.57 -20.40
CA PRO A 357 11.08 -11.28 -21.82
C PRO A 357 9.74 -10.63 -22.15
N MET A 358 8.65 -11.06 -21.52
CA MET A 358 7.32 -10.46 -21.74
C MET A 358 7.26 -9.03 -21.18
N VAL A 359 7.76 -8.82 -19.96
CA VAL A 359 7.80 -7.50 -19.32
C VAL A 359 8.63 -6.50 -20.15
N TRP A 360 9.80 -6.92 -20.61
CA TRP A 360 10.66 -6.06 -21.43
C TRP A 360 10.04 -5.73 -22.78
N ALA A 361 9.43 -6.72 -23.47
CA ALA A 361 8.80 -6.52 -24.76
C ALA A 361 7.60 -5.57 -24.68
N ASP A 362 6.73 -5.75 -23.69
CA ASP A 362 5.54 -4.89 -23.47
C ASP A 362 5.97 -3.46 -23.14
N ALA A 363 6.89 -3.28 -22.20
CA ALA A 363 7.40 -1.96 -21.82
C ALA A 363 8.10 -1.26 -23.00
N TYR A 364 8.94 -1.98 -23.76
CA TYR A 364 9.58 -1.44 -24.96
C TYR A 364 8.54 -1.03 -26.01
N GLN A 365 7.56 -1.87 -26.29
CA GLN A 365 6.52 -1.57 -27.29
C GLN A 365 5.75 -0.30 -26.95
N TYR A 366 5.41 -0.10 -25.69
CA TYR A 366 4.73 1.13 -25.24
C TYR A 366 5.60 2.37 -25.38
N HIS A 367 6.91 2.24 -25.13
CA HIS A 367 7.85 3.37 -25.15
C HIS A 367 8.67 3.48 -26.44
N ARG A 368 8.45 2.62 -27.43
CA ARG A 368 9.32 2.48 -28.61
C ARG A 368 9.65 3.80 -29.28
N ASP A 369 8.63 4.57 -29.63
CA ASP A 369 8.84 5.83 -30.38
C ASP A 369 9.61 6.86 -29.56
N ARG A 370 9.47 6.84 -28.22
CA ARG A 370 10.23 7.71 -27.31
C ARG A 370 11.67 7.26 -27.15
N VAL A 371 11.89 5.97 -26.92
CA VAL A 371 13.24 5.43 -26.65
C VAL A 371 14.13 5.40 -27.91
N GLU A 372 13.51 5.31 -29.09
CA GLU A 372 14.23 5.40 -30.36
C GLU A 372 14.43 6.85 -30.84
N GLY A 373 13.45 7.73 -30.56
CA GLY A 373 13.46 9.13 -31.02
C GLY A 373 14.20 10.10 -30.11
N GLU A 374 14.02 10.00 -28.79
CA GLU A 374 14.53 10.95 -27.79
C GLU A 374 15.12 10.20 -26.56
N PRO A 375 16.08 9.26 -26.75
CA PRO A 375 16.59 8.40 -25.67
C PRO A 375 17.26 9.17 -24.52
N GLU A 376 17.78 10.35 -24.79
CA GLU A 376 18.45 11.21 -23.81
C GLU A 376 17.49 11.82 -22.76
N ARG A 377 16.20 11.82 -23.04
CA ARG A 377 15.17 12.31 -22.09
C ARG A 377 14.78 11.28 -21.03
N PHE A 378 15.19 10.04 -21.20
CA PHE A 378 15.05 9.01 -20.17
C PHE A 378 16.19 9.06 -19.17
N GLY A 379 15.93 8.69 -17.94
CA GLY A 379 16.97 8.25 -17.02
C GLY A 379 17.71 7.04 -17.59
N GLN A 380 19.03 6.97 -17.35
CA GLN A 380 19.87 5.91 -17.91
C GLN A 380 19.35 4.52 -17.57
N ASP A 381 18.96 4.28 -16.32
CA ASP A 381 18.45 2.99 -15.86
C ASP A 381 17.22 2.52 -16.65
N VAL A 382 16.21 3.39 -16.78
CA VAL A 382 14.96 3.05 -17.48
C VAL A 382 15.22 2.87 -18.98
N ARG A 383 16.02 3.75 -19.59
CA ARG A 383 16.40 3.62 -21.00
C ARG A 383 17.08 2.28 -21.29
N ASP A 384 18.03 1.88 -20.45
CA ASP A 384 18.78 0.66 -20.66
C ASP A 384 17.89 -0.58 -20.48
N ARG A 385 16.93 -0.56 -19.52
CA ARG A 385 15.91 -1.61 -19.37
C ARG A 385 14.96 -1.70 -20.56
N LEU A 386 14.48 -0.57 -21.05
CA LEU A 386 13.58 -0.55 -22.21
C LEU A 386 14.25 -1.18 -23.43
N ARG A 387 15.55 -0.89 -23.64
CA ARG A 387 16.31 -1.48 -24.76
C ARG A 387 16.43 -2.99 -24.73
N LEU A 388 16.33 -3.63 -23.54
CA LEU A 388 16.30 -5.10 -23.45
C LEU A 388 15.09 -5.70 -24.18
N GLY A 389 13.99 -4.94 -24.26
CA GLY A 389 12.78 -5.40 -24.94
C GLY A 389 12.86 -5.37 -26.47
N ARG A 390 13.78 -4.59 -27.05
CA ARG A 390 13.94 -4.45 -28.51
C ARG A 390 14.23 -5.77 -29.20
N ASP A 391 15.05 -6.60 -28.57
CA ASP A 391 15.58 -7.82 -29.17
C ASP A 391 14.82 -9.09 -28.74
N VAL A 392 13.75 -8.93 -27.95
CA VAL A 392 12.88 -10.05 -27.54
C VAL A 392 12.12 -10.58 -28.75
N SER A 393 12.30 -11.85 -29.04
CA SER A 393 11.60 -12.49 -30.14
C SER A 393 10.18 -12.93 -29.77
N GLY A 394 9.30 -13.10 -30.76
CA GLY A 394 7.99 -13.70 -30.54
C GLY A 394 8.05 -15.11 -29.94
N ARG A 395 9.16 -15.84 -30.15
CA ARG A 395 9.43 -17.13 -29.53
C ARG A 395 9.63 -16.97 -28.02
N ASP A 396 10.48 -16.03 -27.59
CA ASP A 396 10.79 -15.79 -26.18
C ASP A 396 9.52 -15.37 -25.44
N TYR A 397 8.72 -14.49 -26.06
CA TYR A 397 7.43 -14.05 -25.52
C TYR A 397 6.44 -15.24 -25.34
N ALA A 398 6.34 -16.11 -26.36
CA ALA A 398 5.49 -17.29 -26.29
C ALA A 398 5.98 -18.33 -25.27
N GLU A 399 7.29 -18.42 -25.04
CA GLU A 399 7.88 -19.23 -23.97
C GLU A 399 7.52 -18.67 -22.59
N ALA A 400 7.64 -17.37 -22.37
CA ALA A 400 7.23 -16.70 -21.12
C ALA A 400 5.75 -16.99 -20.78
N LEU A 401 4.83 -16.93 -21.77
CA LEU A 401 3.43 -17.29 -21.56
C LEU A 401 3.24 -18.75 -21.13
N ARG A 402 4.04 -19.69 -21.67
CA ARG A 402 3.97 -21.11 -21.25
C ARG A 402 4.50 -21.29 -19.83
N HIS A 403 5.56 -20.54 -19.46
CA HIS A 403 6.08 -20.54 -18.09
C HIS A 403 5.04 -20.00 -17.11
N LYS A 404 4.33 -18.89 -17.47
CA LYS A 404 3.21 -18.38 -16.69
C LYS A 404 2.15 -19.46 -16.43
N ALA A 405 1.72 -20.17 -17.48
CA ALA A 405 0.70 -21.21 -17.33
C ALA A 405 1.15 -22.38 -16.44
N ARG A 406 2.43 -22.75 -16.48
CA ARG A 406 3.01 -23.77 -15.58
C ARG A 406 3.08 -23.29 -14.15
N TRP A 407 3.56 -22.06 -13.95
CA TRP A 407 3.64 -21.44 -12.62
C TRP A 407 2.26 -21.31 -11.97
N ASN A 408 1.26 -20.81 -12.69
CA ASN A 408 -0.11 -20.73 -12.18
C ASN A 408 -0.60 -22.12 -11.69
N ARG A 409 -0.31 -23.18 -12.43
CA ARG A 409 -0.68 -24.54 -12.03
C ARG A 409 0.05 -25.04 -10.77
N THR A 410 1.31 -24.62 -10.57
CA THR A 410 2.05 -24.90 -9.32
C THR A 410 1.38 -24.18 -8.13
N VAL A 411 1.05 -22.92 -8.29
CA VAL A 411 0.38 -22.12 -7.27
C VAL A 411 -1.03 -22.63 -6.96
N ASP A 412 -1.82 -23.00 -7.97
CA ASP A 412 -3.17 -23.56 -7.81
C ASP A 412 -3.15 -24.85 -6.98
N ARG A 413 -2.13 -25.71 -7.21
CA ARG A 413 -1.96 -26.94 -6.39
C ARG A 413 -1.70 -26.61 -4.94
N VAL A 414 -0.87 -25.63 -4.65
CA VAL A 414 -0.60 -25.19 -3.27
C VAL A 414 -1.87 -24.64 -2.64
N PHE A 415 -2.62 -23.79 -3.35
CA PHE A 415 -3.89 -23.26 -2.84
C PHE A 415 -5.02 -24.30 -2.71
N SER A 416 -4.88 -25.49 -3.27
CA SER A 416 -5.81 -26.59 -2.94
C SER A 416 -5.62 -27.14 -1.51
N GLU A 417 -4.51 -26.77 -0.83
CA GLU A 417 -4.11 -27.27 0.46
C GLU A 417 -4.02 -26.21 1.56
N VAL A 418 -3.94 -24.91 1.16
CA VAL A 418 -3.81 -23.77 2.07
C VAL A 418 -4.66 -22.59 1.60
N ASP A 419 -4.94 -21.66 2.49
CA ASP A 419 -5.73 -20.47 2.21
C ASP A 419 -4.85 -19.24 1.92
N ILE A 420 -3.67 -19.19 2.53
CA ILE A 420 -2.69 -18.11 2.39
C ILE A 420 -1.31 -18.71 2.21
N ILE A 421 -0.49 -18.16 1.31
CA ILE A 421 0.95 -18.44 1.26
C ILE A 421 1.66 -17.26 1.93
N LEU A 422 2.41 -17.54 3.01
CA LEU A 422 3.10 -16.55 3.81
C LEU A 422 4.60 -16.58 3.52
N THR A 423 5.16 -15.40 3.19
CA THR A 423 6.59 -15.23 2.87
C THR A 423 7.13 -13.91 3.43
N PRO A 424 8.44 -13.69 3.46
CA PRO A 424 8.97 -12.33 3.52
C PRO A 424 8.49 -11.52 2.30
N THR A 425 8.27 -10.19 2.47
CA THR A 425 7.96 -9.31 1.33
C THR A 425 9.20 -9.03 0.49
N SER A 426 10.33 -8.83 1.13
CA SER A 426 11.64 -8.57 0.50
C SER A 426 12.70 -9.41 1.21
N PRO A 427 13.76 -9.87 0.54
CA PRO A 427 14.84 -10.61 1.17
C PRO A 427 15.67 -9.76 2.14
N VAL A 428 15.64 -8.44 2.01
CA VAL A 428 16.42 -7.50 2.81
C VAL A 428 15.59 -6.31 3.26
N THR A 429 16.05 -5.61 4.29
CA THR A 429 15.55 -4.26 4.64
C THR A 429 16.01 -3.23 3.60
N ALA A 430 15.63 -1.98 3.77
CA ALA A 430 15.95 -0.91 2.81
C ALA A 430 17.46 -0.80 2.58
N PRO A 431 17.97 -1.00 1.34
CA PRO A 431 19.37 -0.72 1.02
C PRO A 431 19.68 0.77 1.08
N SER A 432 20.97 1.12 1.26
CA SER A 432 21.37 2.52 1.17
C SER A 432 21.23 3.06 -0.26
N LEU A 433 21.16 4.39 -0.40
CA LEU A 433 21.16 5.08 -1.70
C LEU A 433 22.43 4.74 -2.52
N ILE A 434 23.55 4.54 -1.83
CA ILE A 434 24.83 4.22 -2.48
C ILE A 434 24.84 2.76 -2.97
N ASP A 435 24.42 1.82 -2.12
CA ASP A 435 24.43 0.39 -2.47
C ASP A 435 23.38 0.05 -3.53
N SER A 436 22.39 0.91 -3.73
CA SER A 436 21.31 0.75 -4.71
C SER A 436 21.55 1.48 -6.04
N GLN A 437 22.77 1.95 -6.33
CA GLN A 437 23.08 2.63 -7.60
C GLN A 437 22.96 1.72 -8.83
N ASN A 438 23.24 0.42 -8.68
CA ASN A 438 22.84 -0.57 -9.71
C ASN A 438 21.34 -0.88 -9.59
N MET A 439 20.53 0.06 -10.10
CA MET A 439 19.09 0.02 -9.92
C MET A 439 18.42 -1.22 -10.53
N LEU A 440 18.99 -1.80 -11.59
CA LEU A 440 18.47 -3.03 -12.18
C LEU A 440 18.68 -4.23 -11.24
N ALA A 441 19.91 -4.42 -10.74
CA ALA A 441 20.21 -5.50 -9.80
C ALA A 441 19.43 -5.32 -8.49
N THR A 442 19.34 -4.10 -7.97
CA THR A 442 18.55 -3.77 -6.77
C THR A 442 17.07 -4.08 -6.98
N THR A 443 16.50 -3.72 -8.14
CA THR A 443 15.12 -4.04 -8.47
C THR A 443 14.87 -5.54 -8.47
N HIS A 444 15.74 -6.30 -9.14
CA HIS A 444 15.66 -7.76 -9.18
C HIS A 444 15.70 -8.38 -7.77
N HIS A 445 16.62 -7.88 -6.94
CA HIS A 445 16.78 -8.38 -5.57
C HIS A 445 15.57 -8.06 -4.70
N LEU A 446 15.09 -6.82 -4.67
CA LEU A 446 13.96 -6.39 -3.83
C LEU A 446 12.64 -7.04 -4.24
N THR A 447 12.44 -7.36 -5.53
CA THR A 447 11.20 -7.97 -6.02
C THR A 447 11.24 -9.49 -6.08
N ARG A 448 12.33 -10.11 -5.64
CA ARG A 448 12.56 -11.56 -5.67
C ARG A 448 11.36 -12.37 -5.16
N PHE A 449 10.73 -11.93 -4.08
CA PHE A 449 9.62 -12.64 -3.44
C PHE A 449 8.22 -12.15 -3.84
N THR A 450 8.11 -10.93 -4.34
CA THR A 450 6.82 -10.40 -4.76
C THR A 450 6.49 -10.74 -6.21
N PHE A 451 7.52 -10.84 -7.07
CA PHE A 451 7.35 -11.04 -8.50
C PHE A 451 6.68 -12.36 -8.86
N PRO A 452 7.01 -13.52 -8.24
CA PRO A 452 6.35 -14.79 -8.54
C PRO A 452 4.82 -14.75 -8.36
N PHE A 453 4.33 -14.06 -7.34
CA PHE A 453 2.89 -13.92 -7.08
C PHE A 453 2.24 -12.88 -8.00
N SER A 454 2.96 -11.82 -8.39
CA SER A 454 2.50 -10.90 -9.44
C SER A 454 2.26 -11.63 -10.75
N TRP A 455 3.18 -12.53 -11.10
CA TRP A 455 3.11 -13.30 -12.33
C TRP A 455 1.90 -14.23 -12.38
N ALA A 456 1.51 -14.78 -11.23
CA ALA A 456 0.27 -15.53 -11.06
C ALA A 456 -0.99 -14.66 -10.93
N CYS A 457 -0.87 -13.34 -11.02
CA CYS A 457 -1.96 -12.36 -10.89
C CYS A 457 -2.66 -12.38 -9.52
N LEU A 458 -1.97 -12.83 -8.47
CA LEU A 458 -2.53 -13.01 -7.14
C LEU A 458 -2.58 -11.72 -6.33
N PRO A 459 -3.54 -11.60 -5.42
CA PRO A 459 -3.49 -10.56 -4.39
C PRO A 459 -2.41 -10.86 -3.36
N GLY A 460 -1.77 -9.81 -2.85
CA GLY A 460 -0.74 -9.92 -1.82
C GLY A 460 -0.73 -8.72 -0.89
N LEU A 461 -0.91 -8.96 0.39
CA LEU A 461 -0.93 -7.96 1.46
C LEU A 461 0.40 -7.99 2.20
N SER A 462 1.17 -6.90 2.12
CA SER A 462 2.38 -6.70 2.92
C SER A 462 2.03 -5.97 4.21
N VAL A 463 2.44 -6.53 5.35
CA VAL A 463 2.26 -5.92 6.68
C VAL A 463 3.61 -5.81 7.39
N PRO A 464 3.88 -4.74 8.16
CA PRO A 464 5.12 -4.62 8.94
C PRO A 464 5.14 -5.68 10.05
N CYS A 465 6.27 -6.39 10.20
CA CYS A 465 6.38 -7.49 11.16
C CYS A 465 7.61 -7.42 12.06
N GLY A 466 8.43 -6.39 11.95
CA GLY A 466 9.62 -6.23 12.77
C GLY A 466 10.49 -5.06 12.32
N LEU A 467 11.55 -4.85 13.07
CA LEU A 467 12.67 -3.98 12.70
C LEU A 467 13.97 -4.80 12.71
N SER A 468 14.86 -4.51 11.77
CA SER A 468 16.22 -5.05 11.79
C SER A 468 17.01 -4.48 12.97
N PHE A 469 18.21 -5.01 13.20
CA PHE A 469 19.12 -4.46 14.21
C PHE A 469 19.48 -2.98 13.96
N GLU A 470 19.43 -2.55 12.71
CA GLU A 470 19.67 -1.16 12.30
C GLU A 470 18.42 -0.26 12.44
N GLY A 471 17.30 -0.81 12.92
CA GLY A 471 16.04 -0.09 13.08
C GLY A 471 15.25 0.10 11.79
N LEU A 472 15.57 -0.65 10.73
CA LEU A 472 14.85 -0.58 9.46
C LEU A 472 13.70 -1.60 9.41
N PRO A 473 12.54 -1.24 8.83
CA PRO A 473 11.36 -2.10 8.79
C PRO A 473 11.55 -3.41 8.00
N ILE A 474 10.84 -4.43 8.47
CA ILE A 474 10.71 -5.75 7.84
C ILE A 474 9.22 -5.98 7.55
N GLY A 475 8.91 -6.47 6.35
CA GLY A 475 7.54 -6.80 5.93
C GLY A 475 7.31 -8.29 5.75
N MET A 476 6.16 -8.77 6.24
CA MET A 476 5.59 -10.09 6.00
C MET A 476 4.55 -9.98 4.88
N LEU A 477 4.56 -10.90 3.92
CA LEU A 477 3.67 -10.92 2.78
C LEU A 477 2.68 -12.10 2.90
N LEU A 478 1.41 -11.78 2.85
CA LEU A 478 0.29 -12.71 2.80
C LEU A 478 -0.23 -12.74 1.37
N ASN A 479 -0.12 -13.88 0.67
CA ASN A 479 -0.63 -14.05 -0.69
C ASN A 479 -1.87 -14.94 -0.68
N GLY A 480 -2.93 -14.52 -1.36
CA GLY A 480 -4.22 -15.20 -1.41
C GLY A 480 -4.59 -15.70 -2.78
N ARG A 481 -5.72 -16.41 -2.87
CA ARG A 481 -6.34 -16.77 -4.15
C ARG A 481 -6.89 -15.52 -4.85
N PRO A 482 -7.00 -15.54 -6.17
CA PRO A 482 -7.63 -14.44 -6.91
C PRO A 482 -9.02 -14.09 -6.34
N PHE A 483 -9.26 -12.80 -6.13
CA PHE A 483 -10.51 -12.23 -5.61
C PHE A 483 -10.88 -12.63 -4.17
N GLU A 484 -9.91 -13.14 -3.39
CA GLU A 484 -10.06 -13.45 -1.97
C GLU A 484 -9.30 -12.47 -1.05
N GLU A 485 -9.23 -11.18 -1.41
CA GLU A 485 -8.56 -10.14 -0.61
C GLU A 485 -9.13 -10.06 0.82
N GLY A 486 -10.40 -10.38 1.01
CA GLY A 486 -11.03 -10.42 2.33
C GLY A 486 -10.36 -11.39 3.31
N VAL A 487 -9.84 -12.52 2.82
CA VAL A 487 -9.08 -13.49 3.63
C VAL A 487 -7.76 -12.90 4.08
N LEU A 488 -7.08 -12.15 3.19
CA LEU A 488 -5.83 -11.45 3.52
C LEU A 488 -6.04 -10.34 4.54
N PHE A 489 -7.11 -9.57 4.38
CA PHE A 489 -7.47 -8.53 5.36
C PHE A 489 -7.77 -9.13 6.73
N ARG A 490 -8.50 -10.25 6.82
CA ARG A 490 -8.74 -10.96 8.08
C ARG A 490 -7.44 -11.36 8.77
N ALA A 491 -6.55 -12.02 8.03
CA ALA A 491 -5.27 -12.48 8.57
C ALA A 491 -4.37 -11.32 9.00
N GLY A 492 -4.24 -10.28 8.16
CA GLY A 492 -3.47 -9.09 8.47
C GLY A 492 -4.04 -8.29 9.65
N TYR A 493 -5.37 -8.19 9.76
CA TYR A 493 -6.04 -7.53 10.87
C TYR A 493 -5.85 -8.28 12.19
N ALA A 494 -6.03 -9.61 12.17
CA ALA A 494 -5.76 -10.45 13.33
C ALA A 494 -4.31 -10.31 13.81
N TYR A 495 -3.34 -10.26 12.88
CA TYR A 495 -1.94 -10.00 13.18
C TYR A 495 -1.71 -8.62 13.82
N GLN A 496 -2.29 -7.56 13.24
CA GLN A 496 -2.14 -6.19 13.75
C GLN A 496 -2.87 -5.97 15.08
N SER A 497 -3.89 -6.77 15.41
CA SER A 497 -4.54 -6.74 16.73
C SER A 497 -3.65 -7.26 17.86
N GLU A 498 -2.65 -8.07 17.55
CA GLU A 498 -1.69 -8.66 18.51
C GLU A 498 -0.33 -7.95 18.50
N THR A 499 -0.12 -6.96 17.60
CA THR A 499 1.17 -6.26 17.43
C THR A 499 0.98 -4.76 17.24
N ASP A 500 2.05 -4.00 17.46
CA ASP A 500 2.08 -2.54 17.30
C ASP A 500 3.03 -2.05 16.20
N TRP A 501 3.56 -2.96 15.34
CA TRP A 501 4.55 -2.59 14.32
C TRP A 501 4.07 -1.49 13.38
N HIS A 502 2.80 -1.51 12.99
CA HIS A 502 2.14 -0.53 12.12
C HIS A 502 1.91 0.83 12.82
N CYS A 503 1.99 0.88 14.15
CA CYS A 503 1.85 2.11 14.93
C CYS A 503 3.19 2.84 15.13
N LYS A 504 4.32 2.16 14.96
CA LYS A 504 5.65 2.73 15.23
C LYS A 504 6.00 3.83 14.25
N PRO A 505 6.31 5.05 14.71
CA PRO A 505 6.74 6.12 13.85
C PRO A 505 8.21 5.95 13.46
N PRO A 506 8.62 6.42 12.28
CA PRO A 506 10.03 6.57 11.94
C PRO A 506 10.75 7.52 12.92
N PRO A 507 12.06 7.32 13.20
CA PRO A 507 12.85 8.20 14.08
C PRO A 507 12.82 9.67 13.66
N LEU A 508 12.70 9.96 12.38
CA LEU A 508 12.58 11.32 11.83
C LEU A 508 11.43 12.12 12.47
N LEU A 509 10.32 11.47 12.82
CA LEU A 509 9.17 12.16 13.42
C LEU A 509 9.36 12.51 14.90
N ALA A 510 10.40 11.97 15.55
CA ALA A 510 10.74 12.30 16.93
C ALA A 510 11.71 13.49 17.04
N SER A 511 12.29 13.95 15.91
CA SER A 511 13.15 15.13 15.82
C SER A 511 12.31 16.38 15.61
#